data_12917c8d9a692247456894eb4ce2a45f
#
_entry.id   12917c8d9a692247456894eb4ce2a45f
#
_cell.length_a   1.000
_cell.length_b   1.000
_cell.length_c   1.000
_cell.angle_alpha   90.00
_cell.angle_beta   90.00
_cell.angle_gamma   90.00
#
_symmetry.space_group_name_H-M   'P 1'
#
loop_
_entity.id
_entity.type
_entity.pdbx_description
1 polymer ?
#
loop_
_entity_poly.entity_id
_entity_poly.type
_entity_poly.pdbx_seq_one_letter_code
_entity_poly.pdbx_strand_id
1 'polypeptide(L)'
;MRIVCIGGGITGQLVQLVVPQTRILDWRPPDQVHRPQIRRYGANYLWKPIPGLSAVSFPVITHVDGAPATKESVIAYKAKIGKTWDARDHLSDQFTVQTTGYDCTFPDPRIDYGCAVDHVDMTNRELHLRNGKYIGYDVLVSTVPLYALLRMLDVSMGAAFRYDPIFVKVSERPPDAPYPPSMVYVNYISDPTVAPYRLTDRGNERHYEALSPMVGSTTRKIIPGKIHQNPRAQQTVQQLTKKNIFCFGRFAAWLPEELIHETYERIVAWADEFSLRETGVSSVHSPGTGPA
;
A
#
# COMPACT_ATOMS: atom_id res chain seq x y z
N MET A 1 0.42 -19.64 -19.28
CA MET A 1 0.61 -19.42 -17.84
C MET A 1 -0.57 -18.65 -17.26
N ARG A 2 -1.16 -19.15 -16.16
CA ARG A 2 -2.31 -18.55 -15.47
C ARG A 2 -1.81 -17.75 -14.28
N ILE A 3 -1.86 -16.42 -14.39
CA ILE A 3 -1.48 -15.50 -13.30
C ILE A 3 -2.76 -15.02 -12.63
N VAL A 4 -2.91 -15.30 -11.34
CA VAL A 4 -4.07 -14.90 -10.54
C VAL A 4 -3.62 -13.97 -9.42
N CYS A 5 -4.33 -12.86 -9.24
CA CYS A 5 -4.08 -11.89 -8.17
C CYS A 5 -5.27 -11.87 -7.20
N ILE A 6 -5.00 -12.01 -5.90
CA ILE A 6 -6.00 -11.85 -4.83
C ILE A 6 -5.91 -10.42 -4.31
N GLY A 7 -7.00 -9.65 -4.47
CA GLY A 7 -7.16 -8.27 -4.02
C GLY A 7 -7.16 -7.26 -5.17
N GLY A 8 -8.31 -6.64 -5.41
CA GLY A 8 -8.57 -5.65 -6.47
C GLY A 8 -8.30 -4.20 -6.06
N GLY A 9 -7.56 -3.95 -4.98
CA GLY A 9 -7.14 -2.60 -4.59
C GLY A 9 -6.12 -2.01 -5.57
N ILE A 10 -5.60 -0.80 -5.26
CA ILE A 10 -4.61 -0.10 -6.10
C ILE A 10 -3.45 -1.02 -6.50
N THR A 11 -2.91 -1.77 -5.56
CA THR A 11 -1.78 -2.69 -5.84
C THR A 11 -2.16 -3.79 -6.84
N GLY A 12 -3.35 -4.39 -6.72
CA GLY A 12 -3.82 -5.38 -7.71
C GLY A 12 -3.99 -4.78 -9.10
N GLN A 13 -4.47 -3.53 -9.18
CA GLN A 13 -4.58 -2.80 -10.44
C GLN A 13 -3.20 -2.49 -11.04
N LEU A 14 -2.18 -2.17 -10.22
CA LEU A 14 -0.79 -2.03 -10.67
C LEU A 14 -0.23 -3.34 -11.23
N VAL A 15 -0.54 -4.47 -10.60
CA VAL A 15 -0.14 -5.78 -11.14
C VAL A 15 -0.74 -6.00 -12.53
N GLN A 16 -2.03 -5.69 -12.72
CA GLN A 16 -2.67 -5.84 -14.04
C GLN A 16 -2.19 -4.81 -15.06
N LEU A 17 -1.81 -3.60 -14.62
CA LEU A 17 -1.20 -2.59 -15.49
C LEU A 17 0.13 -3.09 -16.09
N VAL A 18 0.97 -3.73 -15.28
CA VAL A 18 2.29 -4.25 -15.71
C VAL A 18 2.16 -5.61 -16.39
N VAL A 19 1.23 -6.45 -15.95
CA VAL A 19 0.99 -7.81 -16.45
C VAL A 19 -0.49 -7.94 -16.85
N PRO A 20 -0.88 -7.50 -18.07
CA PRO A 20 -2.28 -7.34 -18.47
C PRO A 20 -3.11 -8.62 -18.49
N GLN A 21 -2.48 -9.80 -18.60
CA GLN A 21 -3.15 -11.11 -18.56
C GLN A 21 -3.51 -11.56 -17.14
N THR A 22 -3.15 -10.80 -16.11
CA THR A 22 -3.47 -11.12 -14.72
C THR A 22 -4.98 -11.11 -14.48
N ARG A 23 -5.51 -12.20 -13.94
CA ARG A 23 -6.88 -12.29 -13.47
C ARG A 23 -6.94 -11.82 -12.01
N ILE A 24 -7.69 -10.76 -11.72
CA ILE A 24 -7.84 -10.23 -10.38
C ILE A 24 -9.12 -10.76 -9.74
N LEU A 25 -9.02 -11.27 -8.52
CA LEU A 25 -10.15 -11.70 -7.70
C LEU A 25 -10.31 -10.72 -6.52
N ASP A 26 -11.53 -10.22 -6.32
CA ASP A 26 -11.87 -9.43 -5.13
C ASP A 26 -13.18 -9.91 -4.51
N TRP A 27 -13.18 -10.04 -3.18
CA TRP A 27 -14.37 -10.45 -2.44
C TRP A 27 -15.45 -9.37 -2.37
N ARG A 28 -15.07 -8.11 -2.56
CA ARG A 28 -15.96 -6.96 -2.49
C ARG A 28 -16.79 -6.84 -3.77
N PRO A 29 -17.99 -6.29 -3.72
CA PRO A 29 -18.77 -5.96 -4.91
C PRO A 29 -18.18 -4.73 -5.63
N PRO A 30 -18.50 -4.52 -6.93
CA PRO A 30 -17.93 -3.44 -7.74
C PRO A 30 -18.05 -2.06 -7.12
N ASP A 31 -19.21 -1.76 -6.52
CA ASP A 31 -19.50 -0.48 -5.88
C ASP A 31 -18.61 -0.18 -4.67
N GLN A 32 -17.97 -1.18 -4.07
CA GLN A 32 -17.03 -1.02 -2.97
C GLN A 32 -15.57 -0.92 -3.44
N VAL A 33 -15.22 -1.47 -4.61
CA VAL A 33 -13.86 -1.41 -5.16
C VAL A 33 -13.66 -0.10 -5.94
N HIS A 34 -14.62 0.26 -6.79
CA HIS A 34 -14.52 1.44 -7.64
C HIS A 34 -14.95 2.75 -6.98
N ARG A 35 -15.40 2.72 -5.73
CA ARG A 35 -15.73 3.98 -5.06
C ARG A 35 -14.51 4.89 -5.04
N PRO A 36 -14.63 6.13 -5.57
CA PRO A 36 -13.64 7.19 -5.34
C PRO A 36 -13.32 7.37 -3.85
N GLN A 37 -14.17 6.84 -2.99
CA GLN A 37 -14.07 6.78 -1.54
C GLN A 37 -12.92 5.90 -1.02
N ILE A 38 -12.36 4.97 -1.79
CA ILE A 38 -11.13 4.26 -1.42
C ILE A 38 -9.96 5.24 -1.36
N ARG A 39 -10.03 6.34 -2.09
CA ARG A 39 -9.12 7.49 -1.96
C ARG A 39 -9.29 8.27 -0.65
N ARG A 40 -10.28 7.94 0.20
CA ARG A 40 -10.72 8.77 1.32
C ARG A 40 -10.06 8.47 2.66
N TYR A 41 -9.05 7.62 2.72
CA TYR A 41 -8.44 7.28 4.01
C TYR A 41 -6.96 7.62 4.02
N GLY A 42 -6.64 8.77 4.60
CA GLY A 42 -5.28 9.25 4.76
C GLY A 42 -4.85 10.33 3.76
N ALA A 43 -3.56 10.66 3.75
CA ALA A 43 -2.96 11.58 2.78
C ALA A 43 -2.90 10.91 1.39
N ASN A 44 -4.02 10.80 0.72
CA ASN A 44 -4.23 10.00 -0.49
C ASN A 44 -3.68 10.68 -1.74
N TYR A 45 -2.38 10.77 -1.83
CA TYR A 45 -1.67 11.20 -3.02
C TYR A 45 -0.43 10.33 -3.23
N LEU A 46 0.04 10.30 -4.46
CA LEU A 46 1.28 9.62 -4.80
C LEU A 46 2.44 10.62 -4.69
N TRP A 47 3.57 10.15 -4.23
CA TRP A 47 4.80 10.94 -4.14
C TRP A 47 5.51 11.07 -5.49
N LYS A 48 5.26 10.10 -6.38
CA LYS A 48 5.72 10.10 -7.77
C LYS A 48 4.58 9.65 -8.68
N PRO A 49 4.50 10.13 -9.92
CA PRO A 49 3.56 9.60 -10.88
C PRO A 49 3.92 8.15 -11.24
N ILE A 50 2.91 7.36 -11.57
CA ILE A 50 3.10 6.00 -12.05
C ILE A 50 3.29 6.06 -13.58
N PRO A 51 4.39 5.54 -14.13
CA PRO A 51 4.63 5.50 -15.56
C PRO A 51 3.46 4.83 -16.30
N GLY A 52 3.06 5.42 -17.44
CA GLY A 52 1.94 4.92 -18.24
C GLY A 52 0.54 5.33 -17.75
N LEU A 53 0.42 6.00 -16.60
CA LEU A 53 -0.84 6.57 -16.14
C LEU A 53 -0.91 8.08 -16.36
N SER A 54 -2.10 8.58 -16.70
CA SER A 54 -2.38 10.01 -16.67
C SER A 54 -2.30 10.51 -15.23
N ALA A 55 -1.51 11.56 -14.99
CA ALA A 55 -1.27 12.12 -13.67
C ALA A 55 -1.54 13.62 -13.64
N VAL A 56 -2.21 14.07 -12.57
CA VAL A 56 -2.38 15.50 -12.23
C VAL A 56 -1.53 15.79 -11.00
N SER A 57 -0.68 16.80 -11.09
CA SER A 57 0.16 17.26 -9.97
C SER A 57 -0.49 18.40 -9.20
N PHE A 58 -0.19 18.48 -7.91
CA PHE A 58 -0.62 19.56 -7.02
C PHE A 58 0.40 19.78 -5.89
N PRO A 59 0.45 21.02 -5.30
CA PRO A 59 1.30 21.28 -4.16
C PRO A 59 0.82 20.54 -2.91
N VAL A 60 1.79 20.01 -2.15
CA VAL A 60 1.58 19.43 -0.82
C VAL A 60 2.37 20.23 0.20
N ILE A 61 1.71 20.77 1.19
CA ILE A 61 2.32 21.49 2.30
C ILE A 61 2.29 20.61 3.54
N THR A 62 3.45 20.44 4.17
CA THR A 62 3.60 19.59 5.36
C THR A 62 4.07 20.41 6.55
N HIS A 63 3.35 20.30 7.65
CA HIS A 63 3.68 20.93 8.93
C HIS A 63 3.70 19.87 10.05
N VAL A 64 4.30 20.24 11.18
CA VAL A 64 4.14 19.58 12.46
C VAL A 64 3.64 20.65 13.46
N ASP A 65 2.53 20.36 14.15
CA ASP A 65 1.87 21.30 15.06
C ASP A 65 1.56 22.68 14.44
N GLY A 66 1.20 22.68 13.15
CA GLY A 66 0.82 23.90 12.42
C GLY A 66 1.97 24.76 11.94
N ALA A 67 3.23 24.32 12.10
CA ALA A 67 4.44 25.03 11.70
C ALA A 67 5.36 24.15 10.84
N PRO A 68 6.32 24.74 10.08
CA PRO A 68 7.38 23.98 9.44
C PRO A 68 8.06 23.03 10.41
N ALA A 69 8.32 21.79 9.99
CA ALA A 69 8.88 20.77 10.84
C ALA A 69 10.28 21.12 11.30
N THR A 70 10.53 20.96 12.60
CA THR A 70 11.86 20.97 13.20
C THR A 70 12.24 19.56 13.64
N LYS A 71 13.52 19.31 13.93
CA LYS A 71 13.98 18.03 14.45
C LYS A 71 13.23 17.67 15.74
N GLU A 72 13.06 18.64 16.64
CA GLU A 72 12.39 18.46 17.94
C GLU A 72 10.92 18.09 17.76
N SER A 73 10.19 18.81 16.89
CA SER A 73 8.78 18.54 16.62
C SER A 73 8.58 17.17 15.97
N VAL A 74 9.49 16.75 15.10
CA VAL A 74 9.43 15.40 14.48
C VAL A 74 9.75 14.30 15.50
N ILE A 75 10.71 14.52 16.40
CA ILE A 75 11.00 13.58 17.50
C ILE A 75 9.75 13.40 18.37
N ALA A 76 9.11 14.52 18.78
CA ALA A 76 7.90 14.47 19.58
C ALA A 76 6.75 13.74 18.87
N TYR A 77 6.54 14.03 17.58
CA TYR A 77 5.57 13.32 16.75
C TYR A 77 5.87 11.81 16.67
N LYS A 78 7.13 11.43 16.38
CA LYS A 78 7.52 10.00 16.31
C LYS A 78 7.26 9.29 17.65
N ALA A 79 7.59 9.93 18.78
CA ALA A 79 7.30 9.39 20.11
C ALA A 79 5.80 9.14 20.32
N LYS A 80 4.94 10.09 19.93
CA LYS A 80 3.48 9.94 20.01
C LYS A 80 2.95 8.73 19.25
N ILE A 81 3.51 8.42 18.09
CA ILE A 81 3.08 7.28 17.27
C ILE A 81 3.83 5.98 17.57
N GLY A 82 4.58 5.94 18.69
CA GLY A 82 5.33 4.76 19.13
C GLY A 82 6.55 4.41 18.26
N LYS A 83 7.12 5.40 17.56
CA LYS A 83 8.37 5.28 16.81
C LYS A 83 9.50 6.00 17.54
N THR A 84 10.71 5.45 17.47
CA THR A 84 11.93 6.12 17.96
C THR A 84 12.58 6.91 16.83
N TRP A 85 13.22 8.04 17.18
CA TRP A 85 14.12 8.76 16.27
C TRP A 85 15.43 7.97 16.19
N ASP A 86 15.87 7.62 14.98
CA ASP A 86 17.24 7.18 14.73
C ASP A 86 18.09 8.43 14.41
N ALA A 87 19.29 8.54 14.99
CA ALA A 87 20.20 9.65 14.73
C ALA A 87 20.63 9.77 13.24
N ARG A 88 20.43 8.70 12.46
CA ARG A 88 20.59 8.67 11.01
C ARG A 88 19.38 9.18 10.24
N ASP A 89 18.23 9.37 10.91
CA ASP A 89 17.05 9.96 10.31
C ASP A 89 17.32 11.43 10.01
N HIS A 90 17.52 11.78 8.78
CA HIS A 90 17.38 13.17 8.34
C HIS A 90 15.90 13.53 8.39
N LEU A 91 15.59 14.83 8.45
CA LEU A 91 14.21 15.28 8.17
C LEU A 91 13.86 14.69 6.79
N SER A 92 13.09 13.62 6.80
CA SER A 92 12.77 12.88 5.59
C SER A 92 11.93 13.76 4.66
N ASP A 93 11.86 13.43 3.37
CA ASP A 93 11.01 14.11 2.39
C ASP A 93 9.57 14.25 2.86
N GLN A 94 9.12 13.33 3.74
CA GLN A 94 7.81 13.36 4.41
C GLN A 94 7.56 14.68 5.18
N PHE A 95 8.61 15.32 5.70
CA PHE A 95 8.52 16.55 6.49
C PHE A 95 9.01 17.78 5.73
N THR A 96 9.32 17.64 4.45
CA THR A 96 9.65 18.79 3.59
C THR A 96 8.43 19.70 3.49
N VAL A 97 8.60 21.00 3.79
CA VAL A 97 7.50 21.97 3.91
C VAL A 97 6.63 22.04 2.67
N GLN A 98 7.26 21.94 1.48
CA GLN A 98 6.54 21.94 0.22
C GLN A 98 7.08 20.88 -0.71
N THR A 99 6.20 19.98 -1.16
CA THR A 99 6.50 18.94 -2.14
C THR A 99 5.43 18.91 -3.22
N THR A 100 5.58 18.03 -4.20
CA THR A 100 4.56 17.79 -5.23
C THR A 100 3.90 16.44 -4.97
N GLY A 101 2.57 16.46 -4.93
CA GLY A 101 1.73 15.25 -4.91
C GLY A 101 1.15 14.98 -6.28
N TYR A 102 0.74 13.75 -6.51
CA TYR A 102 0.16 13.31 -7.79
C TYR A 102 -1.11 12.50 -7.57
N ASP A 103 -2.10 12.74 -8.43
CA ASP A 103 -3.24 11.84 -8.64
C ASP A 103 -3.04 11.11 -9.96
N CYS A 104 -3.11 9.79 -9.95
CA CYS A 104 -3.08 8.99 -11.17
C CYS A 104 -4.46 8.41 -11.45
N THR A 105 -4.86 8.47 -12.71
CA THR A 105 -6.07 7.80 -13.20
C THR A 105 -5.71 6.41 -13.67
N PHE A 106 -6.29 5.41 -13.03
CA PHE A 106 -6.14 4.02 -13.45
C PHE A 106 -7.17 3.70 -14.54
N PRO A 107 -6.81 2.91 -15.56
CA PRO A 107 -7.78 2.36 -16.50
C PRO A 107 -8.74 1.44 -15.76
N ASP A 108 -9.92 1.19 -16.33
CA ASP A 108 -10.88 0.26 -15.76
C ASP A 108 -10.27 -1.13 -15.62
N PRO A 109 -10.10 -1.64 -14.39
CA PRO A 109 -9.47 -2.92 -14.18
C PRO A 109 -10.45 -4.07 -14.49
N ARG A 110 -9.93 -5.16 -15.03
CA ARG A 110 -10.68 -6.41 -15.17
C ARG A 110 -10.63 -7.21 -13.88
N ILE A 111 -11.64 -7.04 -13.03
CA ILE A 111 -11.74 -7.68 -11.72
C ILE A 111 -12.96 -8.60 -11.67
N ASP A 112 -12.76 -9.81 -11.21
CA ASP A 112 -13.83 -10.73 -10.85
C ASP A 112 -14.28 -10.41 -9.42
N TYR A 113 -15.41 -9.72 -9.30
CA TYR A 113 -15.99 -9.31 -8.03
C TYR A 113 -16.76 -10.41 -7.33
N GLY A 114 -16.92 -10.27 -6.01
CA GLY A 114 -17.63 -11.27 -5.19
C GLY A 114 -16.88 -12.60 -5.06
N CYS A 115 -15.61 -12.64 -5.47
CA CYS A 115 -14.77 -13.83 -5.44
C CYS A 115 -13.98 -13.89 -4.12
N ALA A 116 -14.63 -14.34 -3.05
CA ALA A 116 -13.97 -14.55 -1.77
C ALA A 116 -13.16 -15.86 -1.80
N VAL A 117 -11.84 -15.76 -1.74
CA VAL A 117 -10.93 -16.90 -1.57
C VAL A 117 -10.97 -17.33 -0.10
N ASP A 118 -11.24 -18.60 0.14
CA ASP A 118 -11.32 -19.21 1.46
C ASP A 118 -10.03 -19.96 1.81
N HIS A 119 -9.53 -20.72 0.85
CA HIS A 119 -8.31 -21.51 1.01
C HIS A 119 -7.44 -21.47 -0.24
N VAL A 120 -6.12 -21.59 -0.06
CA VAL A 120 -5.11 -21.69 -1.13
C VAL A 120 -4.43 -23.05 -1.02
N ASP A 121 -4.73 -23.94 -1.95
CA ASP A 121 -4.05 -25.21 -2.09
C ASP A 121 -2.74 -25.05 -2.89
N MET A 122 -1.63 -25.06 -2.19
CA MET A 122 -0.30 -24.93 -2.82
C MET A 122 0.11 -26.20 -3.57
N THR A 123 -0.41 -27.35 -3.21
CA THR A 123 -0.05 -28.64 -3.83
C THR A 123 -0.67 -28.76 -5.21
N ASN A 124 -1.97 -28.48 -5.29
CA ASN A 124 -2.71 -28.55 -6.55
C ASN A 124 -2.68 -27.22 -7.32
N ARG A 125 -2.13 -26.15 -6.72
CA ARG A 125 -2.14 -24.78 -7.24
C ARG A 125 -3.55 -24.30 -7.58
N GLU A 126 -4.43 -24.39 -6.60
CA GLU A 126 -5.83 -24.03 -6.73
C GLU A 126 -6.26 -23.06 -5.62
N LEU A 127 -7.13 -22.13 -5.97
CA LEU A 127 -7.83 -21.26 -5.04
C LEU A 127 -9.23 -21.80 -4.85
N HIS A 128 -9.59 -22.09 -3.62
CA HIS A 128 -10.93 -22.51 -3.25
C HIS A 128 -11.73 -21.26 -2.88
N LEU A 129 -12.83 -21.01 -3.59
CA LEU A 129 -13.71 -19.90 -3.32
C LEU A 129 -14.83 -20.29 -2.37
N ARG A 130 -15.34 -19.36 -1.58
CA ARG A 130 -16.48 -19.60 -0.66
C ARG A 130 -17.74 -20.13 -1.33
N ASN A 131 -17.91 -19.88 -2.62
CA ASN A 131 -19.03 -20.37 -3.40
C ASN A 131 -18.84 -21.81 -3.93
N GLY A 132 -17.80 -22.51 -3.49
CA GLY A 132 -17.48 -23.88 -3.88
C GLY A 132 -16.75 -24.01 -5.22
N LYS A 133 -16.45 -22.90 -5.91
CA LYS A 133 -15.67 -22.94 -7.16
C LYS A 133 -14.16 -23.00 -6.89
N TYR A 134 -13.43 -23.55 -7.85
CA TYR A 134 -11.98 -23.66 -7.85
C TYR A 134 -11.38 -22.87 -9.00
N ILE A 135 -10.25 -22.22 -8.76
CA ILE A 135 -9.50 -21.49 -9.78
C ILE A 135 -8.05 -21.92 -9.71
N GLY A 136 -7.58 -22.58 -10.77
CA GLY A 136 -6.19 -23.00 -10.88
C GLY A 136 -5.29 -21.81 -11.23
N TYR A 137 -4.06 -21.82 -10.69
CA TYR A 137 -3.02 -20.82 -10.99
C TYR A 137 -1.66 -21.48 -11.24
N ASP A 138 -0.83 -20.85 -12.04
CA ASP A 138 0.59 -21.20 -12.21
C ASP A 138 1.45 -20.23 -11.36
N VAL A 139 1.00 -18.98 -11.26
CA VAL A 139 1.55 -17.92 -10.40
C VAL A 139 0.42 -17.26 -9.62
N LEU A 140 0.61 -17.13 -8.32
CA LEU A 140 -0.29 -16.42 -7.44
C LEU A 140 0.34 -15.09 -7.00
N VAL A 141 -0.36 -14.01 -7.20
CA VAL A 141 -0.03 -12.70 -6.64
C VAL A 141 -0.99 -12.40 -5.50
N SER A 142 -0.47 -11.98 -4.37
CA SER A 142 -1.27 -11.53 -3.23
C SER A 142 -1.05 -10.05 -2.95
N THR A 143 -2.13 -9.30 -2.88
CA THR A 143 -2.15 -7.91 -2.43
C THR A 143 -3.01 -7.72 -1.18
N VAL A 144 -3.56 -8.82 -0.65
CA VAL A 144 -4.25 -8.84 0.65
C VAL A 144 -3.22 -8.84 1.79
N PRO A 145 -3.58 -8.39 2.99
CA PRO A 145 -2.64 -8.40 4.12
C PRO A 145 -2.03 -9.79 4.35
N LEU A 146 -0.72 -9.84 4.62
CA LEU A 146 0.04 -11.10 4.73
C LEU A 146 -0.61 -12.10 5.70
N TYR A 147 -1.09 -11.63 6.85
CA TYR A 147 -1.77 -12.50 7.81
C TYR A 147 -3.07 -13.13 7.24
N ALA A 148 -3.75 -12.44 6.33
CA ALA A 148 -4.93 -12.98 5.67
C ALA A 148 -4.56 -14.05 4.64
N LEU A 149 -3.50 -13.83 3.88
CA LEU A 149 -2.94 -14.84 2.97
C LEU A 149 -2.49 -16.09 3.75
N LEU A 150 -1.75 -15.92 4.85
CA LEU A 150 -1.27 -17.05 5.65
C LEU A 150 -2.42 -17.87 6.25
N ARG A 151 -3.52 -17.20 6.60
CA ARG A 151 -4.73 -17.92 7.03
C ARG A 151 -5.33 -18.75 5.91
N MET A 152 -5.37 -18.23 4.68
CA MET A 152 -5.84 -18.97 3.50
C MET A 152 -4.92 -20.16 3.16
N LEU A 153 -3.66 -20.11 3.57
CA LEU A 153 -2.66 -21.15 3.38
C LEU A 153 -2.60 -22.15 4.54
N ASP A 154 -3.45 -22.01 5.56
CA ASP A 154 -3.42 -22.78 6.82
C ASP A 154 -2.07 -22.75 7.55
N VAL A 155 -1.30 -21.66 7.34
CA VAL A 155 -0.02 -21.45 8.01
C VAL A 155 -0.28 -20.80 9.37
N SER A 156 0.17 -21.49 10.43
CA SER A 156 0.08 -20.95 11.80
C SER A 156 0.87 -19.65 11.93
N MET A 157 0.18 -18.58 12.34
CA MET A 157 0.76 -17.24 12.34
C MET A 157 1.53 -16.92 13.62
N GLY A 158 1.45 -17.67 14.67
CA GLY A 158 2.04 -17.27 15.96
C GLY A 158 1.80 -15.78 16.28
N ALA A 159 2.26 -15.25 17.40
CA ALA A 159 2.11 -13.85 17.79
C ALA A 159 2.97 -12.85 16.95
N ALA A 160 3.36 -13.22 15.71
CA ALA A 160 4.45 -12.57 14.99
C ALA A 160 4.06 -11.30 14.20
N PHE A 161 2.77 -11.10 13.86
CA PHE A 161 2.35 -9.99 12.97
C PHE A 161 1.68 -8.87 13.77
N ARG A 162 2.51 -8.02 14.35
CA ARG A 162 2.01 -6.87 15.11
C ARG A 162 1.60 -5.73 14.17
N TYR A 163 0.37 -5.26 14.34
CA TYR A 163 -0.16 -4.06 13.69
C TYR A 163 -1.10 -3.32 14.64
N ASP A 164 -1.22 -2.02 14.45
CA ASP A 164 -2.16 -1.17 15.18
C ASP A 164 -3.29 -0.74 14.24
N PRO A 165 -4.55 -0.71 14.69
CA PRO A 165 -5.62 -0.14 13.89
C PRO A 165 -5.41 1.36 13.75
N ILE A 166 -5.89 1.94 12.63
CA ILE A 166 -6.02 3.38 12.45
C ILE A 166 -7.50 3.72 12.44
N PHE A 167 -7.86 4.78 13.16
CA PHE A 167 -9.21 5.34 13.14
C PHE A 167 -9.19 6.60 12.28
N VAL A 168 -10.09 6.68 11.30
CA VAL A 168 -10.18 7.81 10.37
C VAL A 168 -11.53 8.45 10.49
N LYS A 169 -11.53 9.78 10.71
CA LYS A 169 -12.73 10.62 10.68
C LYS A 169 -12.60 11.59 9.51
N VAL A 170 -13.65 11.73 8.73
CA VAL A 170 -13.74 12.71 7.65
C VAL A 170 -14.79 13.76 8.03
N SER A 171 -14.45 15.02 7.85
CA SER A 171 -15.37 16.16 8.00
C SER A 171 -15.22 17.10 6.81
N GLU A 172 -16.13 18.06 6.69
CA GLU A 172 -15.92 19.19 5.81
C GLU A 172 -14.68 19.98 6.25
N ARG A 173 -13.97 20.49 5.28
CA ARG A 173 -12.84 21.38 5.49
C ARG A 173 -13.36 22.71 6.00
N PRO A 174 -12.83 23.26 7.10
CA PRO A 174 -13.26 24.55 7.60
C PRO A 174 -12.88 25.68 6.63
N PRO A 175 -13.69 26.76 6.56
CA PRO A 175 -13.47 27.88 5.64
C PRO A 175 -12.17 28.66 5.93
N ASP A 176 -11.71 28.63 7.16
CA ASP A 176 -10.47 29.27 7.65
C ASP A 176 -9.23 28.36 7.54
N ALA A 177 -9.32 27.26 6.80
CA ALA A 177 -8.18 26.37 6.56
C ALA A 177 -7.01 27.14 5.91
N PRO A 178 -5.74 26.92 6.36
CA PRO A 178 -4.60 27.80 6.05
C PRO A 178 -4.20 27.83 4.56
N TYR A 179 -4.65 26.87 3.76
CA TYR A 179 -4.28 26.77 2.35
C TYR A 179 -5.52 26.55 1.46
N PRO A 180 -5.50 26.89 0.17
CA PRO A 180 -6.64 26.73 -0.72
C PRO A 180 -6.94 25.24 -1.03
N PRO A 181 -8.18 24.90 -1.47
CA PRO A 181 -8.58 23.52 -1.81
C PRO A 181 -7.77 22.87 -2.94
N SER A 182 -7.08 23.66 -3.77
CA SER A 182 -6.18 23.19 -4.83
C SER A 182 -4.86 22.61 -4.30
N MET A 183 -4.57 22.78 -3.03
CA MET A 183 -3.41 22.24 -2.34
C MET A 183 -3.82 21.15 -1.37
N VAL A 184 -2.89 20.22 -1.10
CA VAL A 184 -3.00 19.28 0.02
C VAL A 184 -2.21 19.84 1.19
N TYR A 185 -2.86 19.93 2.34
CA TYR A 185 -2.20 20.32 3.59
C TYR A 185 -2.16 19.10 4.52
N VAL A 186 -0.98 18.76 4.98
CA VAL A 186 -0.74 17.67 5.94
C VAL A 186 -0.15 18.27 7.21
N ASN A 187 -0.84 18.10 8.32
CA ASN A 187 -0.34 18.50 9.64
C ASN A 187 -0.18 17.28 10.54
N TYR A 188 1.05 16.98 10.91
CA TYR A 188 1.36 15.99 11.93
C TYR A 188 1.23 16.63 13.30
N ILE A 189 0.59 15.94 14.24
CA ILE A 189 0.26 16.45 15.56
C ILE A 189 1.08 15.69 16.59
N SER A 190 2.00 16.39 17.26
CA SER A 190 2.91 15.81 18.23
C SER A 190 2.33 15.76 19.65
N ASP A 191 1.37 16.63 19.99
CA ASP A 191 0.73 16.70 21.30
C ASP A 191 0.09 15.35 21.69
N PRO A 192 0.58 14.65 22.72
CA PRO A 192 0.06 13.36 23.15
C PRO A 192 -1.33 13.42 23.76
N THR A 193 -1.81 14.59 24.17
CA THR A 193 -3.15 14.79 24.76
C THR A 193 -4.26 14.85 23.71
N VAL A 194 -3.91 15.09 22.45
CA VAL A 194 -4.83 15.17 21.32
C VAL A 194 -4.88 13.83 20.60
N ALA A 195 -6.07 13.25 20.42
CA ALA A 195 -6.21 11.91 19.82
C ALA A 195 -5.67 11.81 18.38
N PRO A 196 -5.96 12.72 17.43
CA PRO A 196 -5.38 12.67 16.10
C PRO A 196 -3.86 12.82 16.11
N TYR A 197 -3.17 12.00 15.33
CA TYR A 197 -1.73 12.18 15.07
C TYR A 197 -1.46 12.81 13.70
N ARG A 198 -2.46 12.84 12.81
CA ARG A 198 -2.35 13.47 11.50
C ARG A 198 -3.70 14.08 11.10
N LEU A 199 -3.63 15.25 10.52
CA LEU A 199 -4.72 15.96 9.86
C LEU A 199 -4.31 16.15 8.39
N THR A 200 -5.23 15.92 7.47
CA THR A 200 -5.01 16.18 6.05
C THR A 200 -6.21 16.92 5.47
N ASP A 201 -5.97 18.12 4.95
CA ASP A 201 -6.94 18.87 4.16
C ASP A 201 -6.70 18.59 2.68
N ARG A 202 -7.77 18.22 1.99
CA ARG A 202 -7.72 17.97 0.55
C ARG A 202 -9.07 18.29 -0.10
N GLY A 203 -9.05 19.18 -1.07
CA GLY A 203 -10.30 19.70 -1.63
C GLY A 203 -11.17 20.30 -0.55
N ASN A 204 -12.40 19.84 -0.46
CA ASN A 204 -13.38 20.28 0.56
C ASN A 204 -13.46 19.35 1.78
N GLU A 205 -12.53 18.40 1.91
CA GLU A 205 -12.53 17.43 3.00
C GLU A 205 -11.34 17.63 3.94
N ARG A 206 -11.58 17.37 5.23
CA ARG A 206 -10.58 17.27 6.28
C ARG A 206 -10.58 15.85 6.85
N HIS A 207 -9.44 15.19 6.82
CA HIS A 207 -9.24 13.85 7.31
C HIS A 207 -8.43 13.89 8.61
N TYR A 208 -8.92 13.24 9.64
CA TYR A 208 -8.22 13.03 10.90
C TYR A 208 -7.85 11.56 11.01
N GLU A 209 -6.62 11.27 11.41
CA GLU A 209 -6.15 9.92 11.70
C GLU A 209 -5.69 9.83 13.15
N ALA A 210 -6.13 8.78 13.85
CA ALA A 210 -5.77 8.50 15.23
C ALA A 210 -5.45 7.02 15.46
N LEU A 211 -4.70 6.72 16.52
CA LEU A 211 -4.45 5.34 16.97
C LEU A 211 -5.55 4.81 17.91
N SER A 212 -6.43 5.69 18.38
CA SER A 212 -7.58 5.37 19.22
C SER A 212 -8.86 5.93 18.62
N PRO A 213 -10.04 5.43 19.00
CA PRO A 213 -11.32 5.99 18.58
C PRO A 213 -11.44 7.49 18.94
N MET A 214 -11.95 8.28 18.01
CA MET A 214 -12.22 9.70 18.20
C MET A 214 -13.68 9.92 18.61
N VAL A 215 -13.94 10.86 19.49
CA VAL A 215 -15.29 11.22 19.94
C VAL A 215 -16.06 11.89 18.80
N GLY A 216 -17.33 11.51 18.67
CA GLY A 216 -18.31 12.13 17.74
C GLY A 216 -18.19 11.61 16.30
N SER A 217 -19.34 11.13 15.77
CA SER A 217 -19.55 10.65 14.40
C SER A 217 -18.77 9.41 13.94
N THR A 218 -19.08 8.96 12.76
CA THR A 218 -18.64 7.73 12.10
C THR A 218 -17.12 7.65 11.92
N THR A 219 -16.39 7.22 12.96
CA THR A 219 -14.99 6.90 12.85
C THR A 219 -14.84 5.52 12.20
N ARG A 220 -14.20 5.43 11.06
CA ARG A 220 -13.91 4.16 10.41
C ARG A 220 -12.61 3.56 10.95
N LYS A 221 -12.68 2.30 11.35
CA LYS A 221 -11.52 1.51 11.76
C LYS A 221 -10.88 0.83 10.55
N ILE A 222 -9.59 1.03 10.36
CA ILE A 222 -8.77 0.39 9.30
C ILE A 222 -7.88 -0.67 9.94
N ILE A 223 -7.95 -1.90 9.42
CA ILE A 223 -7.16 -3.04 9.87
C ILE A 223 -6.56 -3.75 8.63
N PRO A 224 -5.25 -3.95 8.54
CA PRO A 224 -4.22 -3.38 9.39
C PRO A 224 -4.09 -1.87 9.12
N GLY A 225 -3.84 -1.09 10.13
CA GLY A 225 -3.57 0.33 10.02
C GLY A 225 -2.06 0.61 9.89
N LYS A 226 -1.35 0.59 11.02
CA LYS A 226 0.12 0.63 11.05
C LYS A 226 0.65 -0.78 11.27
N ILE A 227 1.55 -1.22 10.42
CA ILE A 227 2.28 -2.48 10.59
C ILE A 227 3.67 -2.19 11.15
N HIS A 228 4.18 -3.11 11.98
CA HIS A 228 5.52 -3.00 12.56
C HIS A 228 6.49 -3.86 11.77
N GLN A 229 7.78 -3.46 11.78
CA GLN A 229 8.84 -4.26 11.17
C GLN A 229 8.87 -5.66 11.79
N ASN A 230 9.06 -6.66 10.93
CA ASN A 230 9.10 -8.05 11.35
C ASN A 230 10.00 -8.88 10.41
N PRO A 231 11.22 -9.25 10.87
CA PRO A 231 12.13 -10.05 10.05
C PRO A 231 11.55 -11.42 9.63
N ARG A 232 10.70 -12.03 10.48
CA ARG A 232 10.03 -13.30 10.13
C ARG A 232 9.03 -13.12 9.00
N ALA A 233 8.36 -11.96 8.92
CA ALA A 233 7.47 -11.67 7.82
C ALA A 233 8.23 -11.66 6.48
N GLN A 234 9.41 -11.04 6.46
CA GLN A 234 10.26 -11.02 5.26
C GLN A 234 10.74 -12.42 4.87
N GLN A 235 11.14 -13.24 5.82
CA GLN A 235 11.50 -14.64 5.57
C GLN A 235 10.30 -15.43 5.02
N THR A 236 9.10 -15.19 5.57
CA THR A 236 7.88 -15.83 5.10
C THR A 236 7.57 -15.43 3.66
N VAL A 237 7.65 -14.15 3.31
CA VAL A 237 7.44 -13.67 1.94
C VAL A 237 8.45 -14.32 0.98
N GLN A 238 9.73 -14.43 1.37
CA GLN A 238 10.75 -15.11 0.58
C GLN A 238 10.45 -16.61 0.36
N GLN A 239 9.92 -17.29 1.40
CA GLN A 239 9.49 -18.68 1.26
C GLN A 239 8.29 -18.85 0.33
N LEU A 240 7.33 -17.94 0.38
CA LEU A 240 6.19 -17.91 -0.54
C LEU A 240 6.63 -17.69 -2.00
N THR A 241 7.60 -16.81 -2.23
CA THR A 241 8.18 -16.57 -3.56
C THR A 241 8.75 -17.86 -4.17
N LYS A 242 9.42 -18.72 -3.38
CA LYS A 242 9.90 -20.02 -3.84
C LYS A 242 8.78 -21.00 -4.25
N LYS A 243 7.54 -20.70 -3.87
CA LYS A 243 6.32 -21.45 -4.23
C LYS A 243 5.50 -20.77 -5.33
N ASN A 244 6.08 -19.81 -6.05
CA ASN A 244 5.40 -18.97 -7.04
C ASN A 244 4.23 -18.14 -6.46
N ILE A 245 4.34 -17.73 -5.19
CA ILE A 245 3.39 -16.85 -4.54
C ILE A 245 4.11 -15.53 -4.23
N PHE A 246 3.73 -14.46 -4.91
CA PHE A 246 4.35 -13.14 -4.83
C PHE A 246 3.47 -12.17 -4.06
N CYS A 247 4.06 -11.42 -3.14
CA CYS A 247 3.36 -10.47 -2.28
C CYS A 247 3.75 -9.03 -2.64
N PHE A 248 2.78 -8.22 -3.07
CA PHE A 248 2.99 -6.82 -3.42
C PHE A 248 2.13 -5.87 -2.59
N GLY A 249 2.68 -4.70 -2.31
CA GLY A 249 2.09 -3.66 -1.48
C GLY A 249 2.41 -3.83 0.00
N ARG A 250 2.38 -2.71 0.69
CA ARG A 250 2.80 -2.55 2.09
C ARG A 250 2.32 -3.67 3.01
N PHE A 251 1.06 -4.04 2.92
CA PHE A 251 0.45 -5.00 3.84
C PHE A 251 0.67 -6.45 3.43
N ALA A 252 0.76 -6.75 2.14
CA ALA A 252 1.01 -8.09 1.64
C ALA A 252 2.49 -8.48 1.75
N ALA A 253 3.38 -7.58 1.39
CA ALA A 253 4.82 -7.79 1.52
C ALA A 253 5.34 -7.51 2.95
N TRP A 254 4.50 -6.98 3.84
CA TRP A 254 4.82 -6.56 5.20
C TRP A 254 5.98 -5.57 5.28
N LEU A 255 5.92 -4.54 4.42
CA LEU A 255 6.91 -3.46 4.33
C LEU A 255 6.30 -2.16 4.89
N PRO A 256 6.56 -1.78 6.16
CA PRO A 256 5.87 -0.68 6.85
C PRO A 256 5.92 0.67 6.14
N GLU A 257 7.00 0.94 5.41
CA GLU A 257 7.26 2.24 4.79
C GLU A 257 7.10 2.24 3.27
N GLU A 258 6.80 1.09 2.67
CA GLU A 258 6.65 0.98 1.22
C GLU A 258 5.57 1.92 0.67
N LEU A 259 5.93 2.70 -0.34
CA LEU A 259 5.07 3.61 -1.06
C LEU A 259 4.55 2.95 -2.35
N ILE A 260 3.49 3.50 -2.93
CA ILE A 260 2.83 2.92 -4.11
C ILE A 260 3.77 2.88 -5.32
N HIS A 261 4.58 3.91 -5.55
CA HIS A 261 5.53 3.91 -6.66
C HIS A 261 6.66 2.86 -6.47
N GLU A 262 7.11 2.62 -5.24
CA GLU A 262 8.08 1.57 -4.94
C GLU A 262 7.47 0.18 -5.15
N THR A 263 6.19 0.01 -4.77
CA THR A 263 5.42 -1.20 -5.11
C THR A 263 5.37 -1.40 -6.62
N TYR A 264 5.12 -0.34 -7.41
CA TYR A 264 5.12 -0.41 -8.86
C TYR A 264 6.48 -0.83 -9.42
N GLU A 265 7.56 -0.22 -8.97
CA GLU A 265 8.93 -0.56 -9.37
C GLU A 265 9.25 -2.04 -9.09
N ARG A 266 8.82 -2.56 -7.93
CA ARG A 266 8.98 -4.00 -7.60
C ARG A 266 8.15 -4.92 -8.49
N ILE A 267 6.93 -4.52 -8.87
CA ILE A 267 6.10 -5.29 -9.80
C ILE A 267 6.75 -5.33 -11.18
N VAL A 268 7.29 -4.22 -11.67
CA VAL A 268 8.01 -4.17 -12.95
C VAL A 268 9.23 -5.08 -12.92
N ALA A 269 10.08 -4.97 -11.89
CA ALA A 269 11.27 -5.81 -11.76
C ALA A 269 10.91 -7.31 -11.72
N TRP A 270 9.85 -7.67 -11.00
CA TRP A 270 9.33 -9.03 -10.98
C TRP A 270 8.83 -9.49 -12.35
N ALA A 271 8.09 -8.66 -13.07
CA ALA A 271 7.56 -9.01 -14.38
C ALA A 271 8.70 -9.21 -15.41
N ASP A 272 9.72 -8.36 -15.36
CA ASP A 272 10.91 -8.48 -16.22
C ASP A 272 11.67 -9.77 -15.93
N GLU A 273 11.91 -10.09 -14.66
CA GLU A 273 12.57 -11.36 -14.27
C GLU A 273 11.75 -12.57 -14.72
N PHE A 274 10.44 -12.49 -14.59
CA PHE A 274 9.54 -13.57 -14.98
C PHE A 274 9.47 -13.78 -16.50
N SER A 275 9.46 -12.72 -17.27
CA SER A 275 9.49 -12.75 -18.74
C SER A 275 10.79 -13.35 -19.25
N LEU A 276 11.93 -13.03 -18.62
CA LEU A 276 13.23 -13.62 -18.98
C LEU A 276 13.28 -15.12 -18.68
N ARG A 277 12.66 -15.58 -17.61
CA ARG A 277 12.58 -17.01 -17.26
C ARG A 277 11.71 -17.81 -18.24
N GLU A 278 10.64 -17.21 -18.78
CA GLU A 278 9.76 -17.90 -19.76
C GLU A 278 10.38 -18.01 -21.16
N THR A 279 11.13 -17.02 -21.58
CA THR A 279 11.65 -16.95 -22.95
C THR A 279 12.89 -17.83 -23.17
N GLY A 280 13.46 -18.42 -22.13
CA GLY A 280 14.64 -19.28 -22.23
C GLY A 280 15.88 -18.59 -22.86
N VAL A 281 15.86 -17.28 -22.98
CA VAL A 281 16.95 -16.47 -23.53
C VAL A 281 17.92 -16.16 -22.40
N SER A 282 18.80 -17.11 -22.10
CA SER A 282 20.05 -16.83 -21.42
C SER A 282 20.86 -15.85 -22.27
N SER A 283 20.79 -14.56 -21.95
CA SER A 283 21.75 -13.61 -22.50
C SER A 283 23.11 -13.91 -21.86
N VAL A 284 23.84 -14.84 -22.45
CA VAL A 284 25.27 -14.97 -22.22
C VAL A 284 25.93 -13.75 -22.83
N HIS A 285 26.09 -12.72 -22.04
CA HIS A 285 27.04 -11.66 -22.35
C HIS A 285 28.43 -12.23 -22.15
N SER A 286 29.00 -12.79 -23.23
CA SER A 286 30.42 -13.04 -23.33
C SER A 286 31.15 -11.68 -23.24
N PRO A 287 32.07 -11.50 -22.32
CA PRO A 287 32.95 -10.32 -22.38
C PRO A 287 33.85 -10.49 -23.60
N GLY A 288 33.64 -9.65 -24.61
CA GLY A 288 34.48 -9.56 -25.76
C GLY A 288 35.91 -9.22 -25.36
N THR A 289 36.81 -10.19 -25.45
CA THR A 289 38.25 -10.00 -25.51
C THR A 289 38.58 -9.27 -26.80
N GLY A 290 38.80 -7.96 -26.72
CA GLY A 290 39.38 -7.17 -27.79
C GLY A 290 40.90 -7.47 -27.87
N PRO A 291 41.46 -7.63 -29.09
CA PRO A 291 42.92 -7.83 -29.25
C PRO A 291 43.68 -6.51 -29.17
N ALA A 292 44.87 -6.61 -28.60
CA ALA A 292 46.10 -5.82 -28.65
C ALA A 292 46.08 -4.43 -29.32
#